data_81b945f155e5be48aedc96f4a23f2acf
#
_entry.id   81b945f155e5be48aedc96f4a23f2acf
#
_cell.length_a   1.000
_cell.length_b   1.000
_cell.length_c   1.000
_cell.angle_alpha   90.00
_cell.angle_beta   90.00
_cell.angle_gamma   90.00
#
_symmetry.space_group_name_H-M   'P 1'
#
loop_
_entity.id
_entity.type
_entity.pdbx_description
1 polymer ?
#
loop_
_entity_poly.entity_id
_entity_poly.type
_entity_poly.pdbx_seq_one_letter_code
_entity_poly.pdbx_strand_id
1 'polypeptide(L)'
;MILRTLIFLGLFFGNILNASSYPENNDPIKVTIQDWTGQHFSTHVAAGLLKEMGYNVEIVVSDAITQHPAIASGNINLSTEVWTNNVGDLYDGLVDKGDIVVVGELGLSPKEGWIYPPYMEERCPGLPDYKALYECAQAFGSAETFPKGRLITYPASWGTRSRDMIASIEMPFEPIPGGSEGAMVAELKSALAAEEPVIMMFWQPHWIFA
;
A
#
# COMPACT_ATOMS: atom_id res chain seq x y z
N MET A 1 -10.33 -81.18 -30.57
CA MET A 1 -10.53 -79.69 -30.83
C MET A 1 -10.29 -78.98 -29.52
N ILE A 2 -9.09 -78.43 -29.31
CA ILE A 2 -8.63 -77.80 -28.06
C ILE A 2 -8.66 -76.30 -28.27
N LEU A 3 -9.63 -75.62 -27.57
CA LEU A 3 -9.81 -74.19 -27.61
C LEU A 3 -8.76 -73.54 -26.65
N ARG A 4 -7.80 -72.82 -27.23
CA ARG A 4 -6.80 -72.04 -26.47
C ARG A 4 -7.36 -70.67 -26.15
N THR A 5 -7.73 -70.43 -24.89
CA THR A 5 -8.10 -69.11 -24.36
C THR A 5 -6.84 -68.31 -24.13
N LEU A 6 -6.59 -67.25 -24.88
CA LEU A 6 -5.55 -66.26 -24.67
C LEU A 6 -6.08 -65.25 -23.66
N ILE A 7 -5.46 -65.23 -22.48
CA ILE A 7 -5.70 -64.16 -21.47
C ILE A 7 -4.77 -63.03 -21.79
N PHE A 8 -5.34 -61.87 -22.25
CA PHE A 8 -4.62 -60.61 -22.42
C PHE A 8 -4.51 -59.93 -21.04
N LEU A 9 -3.31 -59.98 -20.43
CA LEU A 9 -3.00 -59.26 -19.21
C LEU A 9 -2.61 -57.82 -19.63
N GLY A 10 -3.60 -56.90 -19.64
CA GLY A 10 -3.35 -55.48 -19.86
C GLY A 10 -2.60 -54.85 -18.70
N LEU A 11 -1.34 -54.53 -18.89
CA LEU A 11 -0.55 -53.73 -17.98
C LEU A 11 -1.08 -52.28 -18.01
N PHE A 12 -1.94 -51.95 -17.06
CA PHE A 12 -2.26 -50.52 -16.76
C PHE A 12 -1.01 -49.89 -16.15
N PHE A 13 -0.21 -49.21 -16.96
CA PHE A 13 0.72 -48.21 -16.46
C PHE A 13 -0.10 -47.02 -15.93
N GLY A 14 -0.46 -47.05 -14.68
CA GLY A 14 -0.98 -45.89 -13.97
C GLY A 14 0.12 -44.82 -13.97
N ASN A 15 -0.08 -43.75 -14.74
CA ASN A 15 0.65 -42.51 -14.53
C ASN A 15 0.34 -42.05 -13.10
N ILE A 16 1.25 -42.26 -12.17
CA ILE A 16 1.23 -41.64 -10.86
C ILE A 16 1.46 -40.16 -11.15
N LEU A 17 0.38 -39.38 -11.27
CA LEU A 17 0.43 -37.94 -11.17
C LEU A 17 1.06 -37.66 -9.81
N ASN A 18 2.31 -37.21 -9.79
CA ASN A 18 2.91 -36.63 -8.60
C ASN A 18 2.09 -35.37 -8.28
N ALA A 19 1.08 -35.51 -7.46
CA ALA A 19 0.45 -34.37 -6.84
C ALA A 19 1.52 -33.69 -5.99
N SER A 20 1.93 -32.51 -6.37
CA SER A 20 2.83 -31.71 -5.56
C SER A 20 2.21 -31.60 -4.18
N SER A 21 2.91 -32.07 -3.15
CA SER A 21 2.45 -31.90 -1.78
C SER A 21 2.75 -30.46 -1.36
N TYR A 22 1.73 -29.74 -0.97
CA TYR A 22 1.87 -28.44 -0.32
C TYR A 22 1.76 -28.65 1.21
N PRO A 23 2.60 -27.97 2.00
CA PRO A 23 3.74 -27.12 1.59
C PRO A 23 4.94 -27.97 1.10
N GLU A 24 5.73 -27.43 0.18
CA GLU A 24 6.93 -28.08 -0.39
C GLU A 24 8.05 -28.25 0.63
N ASN A 25 8.11 -27.37 1.62
CA ASN A 25 9.06 -27.39 2.74
C ASN A 25 8.45 -26.67 3.96
N ASN A 26 9.21 -26.62 5.07
CA ASN A 26 8.80 -25.95 6.31
C ASN A 26 9.42 -24.57 6.51
N ASP A 27 10.11 -24.04 5.53
CA ASP A 27 10.69 -22.70 5.63
C ASP A 27 9.58 -21.64 5.73
N PRO A 28 9.75 -20.60 6.54
CA PRO A 28 8.72 -19.60 6.71
C PRO A 28 8.55 -18.75 5.45
N ILE A 29 7.29 -18.58 5.02
CA ILE A 29 6.93 -17.53 4.08
C ILE A 29 6.86 -16.23 4.86
N LYS A 30 7.76 -15.31 4.58
CA LYS A 30 7.82 -13.99 5.19
C LYS A 30 6.94 -13.01 4.42
N VAL A 31 5.85 -12.58 5.04
CA VAL A 31 4.91 -11.62 4.50
C VAL A 31 5.13 -10.27 5.17
N THR A 32 5.34 -9.23 4.39
CA THR A 32 5.56 -7.89 4.95
C THR A 32 4.27 -7.25 5.44
N ILE A 33 4.37 -6.43 6.48
CA ILE A 33 3.31 -5.59 7.00
C ILE A 33 3.83 -4.17 7.24
N GLN A 34 3.07 -3.18 6.79
CA GLN A 34 3.30 -1.76 7.03
C GLN A 34 2.28 -1.24 8.04
N ASP A 35 2.37 0.04 8.41
CA ASP A 35 1.65 0.63 9.54
C ASP A 35 0.30 1.28 9.19
N TRP A 36 -0.32 0.96 8.03
CA TRP A 36 -1.67 1.42 7.72
C TRP A 36 -2.70 0.29 7.70
N THR A 37 -3.94 0.62 8.06
CA THR A 37 -5.03 -0.33 8.32
C THR A 37 -5.31 -1.27 7.14
N GLY A 38 -5.30 -0.77 5.88
CA GLY A 38 -5.53 -1.59 4.68
C GLY A 38 -4.51 -2.71 4.56
N GLN A 39 -3.23 -2.38 4.75
CA GLN A 39 -2.13 -3.36 4.69
C GLN A 39 -2.23 -4.40 5.81
N HIS A 40 -2.59 -3.98 7.03
CA HIS A 40 -2.83 -4.93 8.11
C HIS A 40 -3.89 -5.96 7.73
N PHE A 41 -5.01 -5.48 7.16
CA PHE A 41 -6.08 -6.37 6.72
C PHE A 41 -5.62 -7.32 5.63
N SER A 42 -5.04 -6.82 4.53
CA SER A 42 -4.61 -7.64 3.40
C SER A 42 -3.52 -8.65 3.79
N THR A 43 -2.55 -8.24 4.63
CA THR A 43 -1.49 -9.12 5.13
C THR A 43 -2.04 -10.24 6.00
N HIS A 44 -2.92 -9.93 6.95
CA HIS A 44 -3.48 -10.97 7.84
C HIS A 44 -4.40 -11.94 7.10
N VAL A 45 -5.15 -11.49 6.09
CA VAL A 45 -5.95 -12.37 5.24
C VAL A 45 -5.04 -13.31 4.45
N ALA A 46 -4.02 -12.79 3.78
CA ALA A 46 -3.09 -13.62 3.01
C ALA A 46 -2.32 -14.61 3.91
N ALA A 47 -1.81 -14.14 5.05
CA ALA A 47 -1.13 -14.99 6.02
C ALA A 47 -2.05 -16.09 6.58
N GLY A 48 -3.33 -15.77 6.83
CA GLY A 48 -4.34 -16.75 7.26
C GLY A 48 -4.57 -17.83 6.21
N LEU A 49 -4.78 -17.44 4.96
CA LEU A 49 -4.98 -18.38 3.85
C LEU A 49 -3.76 -19.29 3.65
N LEU A 50 -2.55 -18.75 3.67
CA LEU A 50 -1.32 -19.54 3.57
C LEU A 50 -1.19 -20.54 4.73
N LYS A 51 -1.53 -20.14 5.97
CA LYS A 51 -1.53 -21.04 7.13
C LYS A 51 -2.56 -22.15 7.01
N GLU A 52 -3.77 -21.87 6.53
CA GLU A 52 -4.80 -22.88 6.27
C GLU A 52 -4.35 -23.89 5.18
N MET A 53 -3.53 -23.45 4.23
CA MET A 53 -2.89 -24.33 3.25
C MET A 53 -1.72 -25.14 3.82
N GLY A 54 -1.35 -24.94 5.08
CA GLY A 54 -0.30 -25.66 5.79
C GLY A 54 1.07 -25.00 5.78
N TYR A 55 1.23 -23.82 5.17
CA TYR A 55 2.52 -23.11 5.16
C TYR A 55 2.87 -22.52 6.53
N ASN A 56 4.17 -22.51 6.83
CA ASN A 56 4.69 -21.72 7.94
C ASN A 56 4.78 -20.24 7.49
N VAL A 57 4.16 -19.33 8.24
CA VAL A 57 4.09 -17.92 7.86
C VAL A 57 4.60 -17.03 8.98
N GLU A 58 5.56 -16.16 8.63
CA GLU A 58 6.13 -15.12 9.47
C GLU A 58 5.69 -13.73 8.93
N ILE A 59 5.14 -12.89 9.80
CA ILE A 59 4.81 -11.49 9.45
C ILE A 59 6.00 -10.62 9.86
N VAL A 60 6.53 -9.85 8.90
CA VAL A 60 7.72 -9.02 9.05
C VAL A 60 7.36 -7.56 8.84
N VAL A 61 7.65 -6.71 9.83
CA VAL A 61 7.45 -5.25 9.69
C VAL A 61 8.50 -4.67 8.77
N SER A 62 8.08 -3.90 7.78
CA SER A 62 8.96 -3.15 6.90
C SER A 62 8.31 -1.86 6.40
N ASP A 63 9.12 -0.90 5.96
CA ASP A 63 8.61 0.33 5.34
C ASP A 63 8.15 0.08 3.90
N ALA A 64 7.26 0.94 3.40
CA ALA A 64 6.72 0.85 2.04
C ALA A 64 7.80 0.89 0.94
N ILE A 65 8.90 1.56 1.18
CA ILE A 65 9.99 1.67 0.21
C ILE A 65 11.01 0.54 0.37
N THR A 66 11.45 0.27 1.61
CA THR A 66 12.52 -0.71 1.89
C THR A 66 12.11 -2.17 1.70
N GLN A 67 10.81 -2.46 1.68
CA GLN A 67 10.30 -3.80 1.37
C GLN A 67 10.76 -4.31 -0.01
N HIS A 68 10.85 -3.45 -1.02
CA HIS A 68 11.13 -3.88 -2.39
C HIS A 68 12.52 -4.50 -2.56
N PRO A 69 13.63 -3.85 -2.14
CA PRO A 69 14.93 -4.52 -2.16
C PRO A 69 15.00 -5.74 -1.23
N ALA A 70 14.23 -5.78 -0.15
CA ALA A 70 14.17 -6.96 0.73
C ALA A 70 13.46 -8.15 0.04
N ILE A 71 12.42 -7.90 -0.76
CA ILE A 71 11.77 -8.92 -1.59
C ILE A 71 12.74 -9.38 -2.70
N ALA A 72 13.35 -8.45 -3.42
CA ALA A 72 14.30 -8.75 -4.50
C ALA A 72 15.49 -9.59 -4.03
N SER A 73 15.94 -9.41 -2.79
CA SER A 73 17.01 -10.21 -2.18
C SER A 73 16.56 -11.51 -1.53
N GLY A 74 15.27 -11.81 -1.52
CA GLY A 74 14.69 -13.00 -0.86
C GLY A 74 14.61 -12.94 0.66
N ASN A 75 14.90 -11.78 1.28
CA ASN A 75 14.74 -11.61 2.73
C ASN A 75 13.27 -11.51 3.16
N ILE A 76 12.40 -11.08 2.27
CA ILE A 76 10.93 -11.10 2.36
C ILE A 76 10.41 -11.83 1.13
N ASN A 77 9.35 -12.62 1.27
CA ASN A 77 8.81 -13.41 0.16
C ASN A 77 7.62 -12.75 -0.53
N LEU A 78 6.80 -12.00 0.21
CA LEU A 78 5.52 -11.49 -0.27
C LEU A 78 5.16 -10.14 0.35
N SER A 79 4.68 -9.23 -0.49
CA SER A 79 3.90 -8.06 -0.09
C SER A 79 2.49 -8.18 -0.67
N THR A 80 1.49 -7.88 0.12
CA THR A 80 0.08 -8.01 -0.28
C THR A 80 -0.50 -6.71 -0.82
N GLU A 81 0.21 -5.59 -0.66
CA GLU A 81 -0.29 -4.28 -1.08
C GLU A 81 0.87 -3.36 -1.46
N VAL A 82 0.86 -2.88 -2.69
CA VAL A 82 1.86 -1.92 -3.20
C VAL A 82 1.13 -0.77 -3.89
N TRP A 83 1.38 0.43 -3.39
CA TRP A 83 0.87 1.68 -3.98
C TRP A 83 1.90 2.21 -4.98
N THR A 84 1.78 1.78 -6.22
CA THR A 84 2.78 2.03 -7.28
C THR A 84 3.06 3.51 -7.53
N ASN A 85 2.09 4.40 -7.24
CA ASN A 85 2.31 5.84 -7.38
C ASN A 85 3.31 6.42 -6.37
N ASN A 86 3.62 5.71 -5.27
CA ASN A 86 4.45 6.24 -4.17
C ASN A 86 5.85 5.60 -4.11
N VAL A 87 6.09 4.51 -4.86
CA VAL A 87 7.31 3.69 -4.72
C VAL A 87 8.42 4.05 -5.72
N GLY A 88 8.09 4.77 -6.80
CA GLY A 88 9.05 5.35 -7.73
C GLY A 88 9.91 4.35 -8.52
N ASP A 89 10.97 4.88 -9.15
CA ASP A 89 11.82 4.17 -10.12
C ASP A 89 12.52 2.93 -9.55
N LEU A 90 12.73 2.88 -8.22
CA LEU A 90 13.35 1.71 -7.59
C LEU A 90 12.49 0.45 -7.77
N TYR A 91 11.20 0.56 -7.52
CA TYR A 91 10.27 -0.55 -7.69
C TYR A 91 10.18 -0.98 -9.15
N ASP A 92 9.97 -0.01 -10.04
CA ASP A 92 9.86 -0.26 -11.48
C ASP A 92 11.13 -0.97 -12.00
N GLY A 93 12.31 -0.49 -11.60
CA GLY A 93 13.58 -1.10 -11.99
C GLY A 93 13.78 -2.54 -11.48
N LEU A 94 13.21 -2.90 -10.31
CA LEU A 94 13.27 -4.27 -9.79
C LEU A 94 12.28 -5.19 -10.52
N VAL A 95 11.10 -4.69 -10.86
CA VAL A 95 10.11 -5.42 -11.66
C VAL A 95 10.62 -5.66 -13.09
N ASP A 96 11.18 -4.63 -13.75
CA ASP A 96 11.71 -4.73 -15.12
C ASP A 96 12.86 -5.74 -15.23
N LYS A 97 13.68 -5.86 -14.18
CA LYS A 97 14.76 -6.89 -14.11
C LYS A 97 14.24 -8.29 -13.80
N GLY A 98 13.00 -8.42 -13.35
CA GLY A 98 12.45 -9.68 -12.88
C GLY A 98 12.89 -10.08 -11.47
N ASP A 99 13.50 -9.17 -10.71
CA ASP A 99 13.88 -9.38 -9.30
C ASP A 99 12.64 -9.40 -8.39
N ILE A 100 11.54 -8.78 -8.83
CA ILE A 100 10.21 -8.83 -8.22
C ILE A 100 9.19 -9.28 -9.26
N VAL A 101 8.31 -10.19 -8.86
CA VAL A 101 7.19 -10.65 -9.69
C VAL A 101 5.89 -10.05 -9.18
N VAL A 102 5.18 -9.32 -10.05
CA VAL A 102 3.83 -8.82 -9.77
C VAL A 102 2.83 -9.94 -10.04
N VAL A 103 2.18 -10.44 -8.99
CA VAL A 103 1.25 -11.58 -9.09
C VAL A 103 -0.12 -11.14 -9.63
N GLY A 104 -0.53 -9.90 -9.33
CA GLY A 104 -1.80 -9.35 -9.78
C GLY A 104 -2.24 -8.15 -8.96
N GLU A 105 -3.44 -7.68 -9.25
CA GLU A 105 -4.07 -6.56 -8.57
C GLU A 105 -5.06 -7.05 -7.50
N LEU A 106 -5.21 -6.29 -6.41
CA LEU A 106 -6.20 -6.59 -5.36
C LEU A 106 -7.66 -6.34 -5.80
N GLY A 107 -7.88 -5.78 -6.99
CA GLY A 107 -9.22 -5.46 -7.50
C GLY A 107 -9.88 -4.27 -6.80
N LEU A 108 -9.12 -3.47 -6.07
CA LEU A 108 -9.56 -2.22 -5.46
C LEU A 108 -9.37 -1.05 -6.43
N SER A 109 -10.18 0.00 -6.28
CA SER A 109 -10.03 1.24 -7.04
C SER A 109 -9.53 2.34 -6.09
N PRO A 110 -8.20 2.41 -5.84
CA PRO A 110 -7.66 3.35 -4.90
C PRO A 110 -7.71 4.79 -5.46
N LYS A 111 -7.87 5.75 -4.55
CA LYS A 111 -7.73 7.17 -4.84
C LYS A 111 -6.85 7.80 -3.78
N GLU A 112 -5.95 8.66 -4.21
CA GLU A 112 -5.12 9.48 -3.34
C GLU A 112 -5.30 10.95 -3.70
N GLY A 113 -5.25 11.80 -2.70
CA GLY A 113 -5.39 13.22 -2.93
C GLY A 113 -5.28 14.04 -1.64
N TRP A 114 -5.23 15.34 -1.81
CA TRP A 114 -5.31 16.24 -0.67
C TRP A 114 -6.76 16.45 -0.30
N ILE A 115 -7.05 16.23 0.98
CA ILE A 115 -8.37 16.44 1.57
C ILE A 115 -8.34 17.64 2.51
N TYR A 116 -9.48 18.31 2.59
CA TYR A 116 -9.71 19.42 3.50
C TYR A 116 -11.18 19.42 3.97
N PRO A 117 -11.51 20.00 5.13
CA PRO A 117 -12.89 20.11 5.57
C PRO A 117 -13.71 21.11 4.71
N PRO A 118 -15.02 20.86 4.48
CA PRO A 118 -15.86 21.74 3.63
C PRO A 118 -15.88 23.20 4.03
N TYR A 119 -15.77 23.53 5.34
CA TYR A 119 -15.73 24.93 5.80
C TYR A 119 -14.49 25.69 5.28
N MET A 120 -13.50 25.01 4.76
CA MET A 120 -12.34 25.67 4.13
C MET A 120 -12.66 26.29 2.79
N GLU A 121 -13.75 25.91 2.11
CA GLU A 121 -14.18 26.55 0.85
C GLU A 121 -14.60 28.00 1.06
N GLU A 122 -15.09 28.36 2.24
CA GLU A 122 -15.37 29.75 2.60
C GLU A 122 -14.09 30.56 2.87
N ARG A 123 -13.07 29.89 3.44
CA ARG A 123 -11.78 30.52 3.78
C ARG A 123 -10.80 30.56 2.60
N CYS A 124 -11.04 29.72 1.60
CA CYS A 124 -10.26 29.57 0.38
C CYS A 124 -11.19 29.45 -0.82
N PRO A 125 -11.79 30.56 -1.29
CA PRO A 125 -12.68 30.55 -2.44
C PRO A 125 -11.97 30.03 -3.70
N GLY A 126 -12.64 29.14 -4.41
CA GLY A 126 -12.12 28.50 -5.62
C GLY A 126 -11.76 27.02 -5.41
N LEU A 127 -11.69 26.53 -4.17
CA LEU A 127 -11.63 25.08 -3.93
C LEU A 127 -12.90 24.41 -4.50
N PRO A 128 -12.79 23.19 -5.05
CA PRO A 128 -11.67 22.25 -5.00
C PRO A 128 -10.62 22.42 -6.13
N ASP A 129 -10.63 23.49 -6.93
CA ASP A 129 -9.51 23.72 -7.86
C ASP A 129 -8.22 23.98 -7.06
N TYR A 130 -7.22 23.11 -7.25
CA TYR A 130 -5.94 23.24 -6.55
C TYR A 130 -5.22 24.58 -6.79
N LYS A 131 -5.55 25.28 -7.89
CA LYS A 131 -4.98 26.59 -8.20
C LYS A 131 -5.38 27.65 -7.18
N ALA A 132 -6.53 27.49 -6.54
CA ALA A 132 -6.96 28.39 -5.47
C ALA A 132 -5.96 28.40 -4.29
N LEU A 133 -5.27 27.28 -4.07
CA LEU A 133 -4.30 27.12 -2.98
C LEU A 133 -3.09 28.09 -3.09
N TYR A 134 -2.78 28.58 -4.29
CA TYR A 134 -1.71 29.59 -4.45
C TYR A 134 -2.09 30.92 -3.80
N GLU A 135 -3.36 31.29 -3.85
CA GLU A 135 -3.86 32.56 -3.33
C GLU A 135 -4.22 32.49 -1.85
N CYS A 136 -4.64 31.31 -1.38
CA CYS A 136 -5.16 31.14 -0.03
C CYS A 136 -4.28 30.26 0.88
N ALA A 137 -3.05 29.97 0.51
CA ALA A 137 -2.15 29.11 1.30
C ALA A 137 -2.10 29.48 2.78
N GLN A 138 -2.07 30.79 3.07
CA GLN A 138 -2.04 31.31 4.45
C GLN A 138 -3.24 30.90 5.28
N ALA A 139 -4.41 30.62 4.67
CA ALA A 139 -5.58 30.12 5.38
C ALA A 139 -5.36 28.72 5.98
N PHE A 140 -4.36 28.00 5.50
CA PHE A 140 -3.92 26.69 6.01
C PHE A 140 -2.62 26.77 6.82
N GLY A 141 -2.12 27.98 7.09
CA GLY A 141 -0.85 28.20 7.79
C GLY A 141 -0.95 27.89 9.28
N SER A 142 0.19 27.64 9.87
CA SER A 142 0.41 27.61 11.32
C SER A 142 1.43 28.66 11.72
N ALA A 143 1.61 28.91 13.01
CA ALA A 143 2.64 29.82 13.49
C ALA A 143 4.06 29.40 13.02
N GLU A 144 4.27 28.11 12.80
CA GLU A 144 5.56 27.54 12.38
C GLU A 144 5.79 27.63 10.88
N THR A 145 4.72 27.61 10.07
CA THR A 145 4.84 27.57 8.60
C THR A 145 4.60 28.90 7.92
N PHE A 146 4.01 29.88 8.62
CA PHE A 146 3.69 31.20 8.08
C PHE A 146 4.90 31.86 7.39
N PRO A 147 4.78 32.44 6.21
CA PRO A 147 3.52 32.73 5.47
C PRO A 147 3.00 31.58 4.58
N LYS A 148 3.65 30.44 4.60
CA LYS A 148 3.20 29.26 3.83
C LYS A 148 2.02 28.54 4.50
N GLY A 149 1.22 27.86 3.70
CA GLY A 149 0.27 26.88 4.19
C GLY A 149 0.98 25.65 4.79
N ARG A 150 0.34 24.96 5.69
CA ARG A 150 0.79 23.69 6.26
C ARG A 150 0.06 22.54 5.56
N LEU A 151 0.77 21.68 4.84
CA LEU A 151 0.21 20.49 4.22
C LEU A 151 0.75 19.26 4.91
N ILE A 152 -0.12 18.46 5.53
CA ILE A 152 0.28 17.21 6.14
C ILE A 152 0.44 16.16 5.04
N THR A 153 1.65 15.64 4.90
CA THR A 153 1.98 14.59 3.92
C THR A 153 1.94 13.21 4.56
N TYR A 154 2.09 12.18 3.77
CA TYR A 154 2.34 10.85 4.32
C TYR A 154 3.59 10.80 5.20
N PRO A 155 3.68 9.82 6.11
CA PRO A 155 4.94 9.48 6.78
C PRO A 155 6.07 9.31 5.76
N ALA A 156 7.27 9.75 6.10
CA ALA A 156 8.41 9.70 5.18
C ALA A 156 8.75 8.25 4.72
N SER A 157 8.45 7.25 5.54
CA SER A 157 8.60 5.83 5.24
C SER A 157 7.65 5.30 4.17
N TRP A 158 6.56 6.04 3.84
CA TRP A 158 5.61 5.67 2.79
C TRP A 158 5.93 6.28 1.44
N GLY A 159 6.84 7.27 1.39
CA GLY A 159 7.26 7.95 0.17
C GLY A 159 7.24 9.47 0.29
N THR A 160 7.66 10.14 -0.78
CA THR A 160 7.89 11.60 -0.79
C THR A 160 7.02 12.35 -1.78
N ARG A 161 6.11 11.65 -2.47
CA ARG A 161 5.34 12.18 -3.60
C ARG A 161 4.69 13.56 -3.36
N SER A 162 3.98 13.73 -2.23
CA SER A 162 3.33 15.02 -1.93
C SER A 162 4.34 16.16 -1.75
N ARG A 163 5.45 15.88 -1.08
CA ARG A 163 6.55 16.85 -0.92
C ARG A 163 7.14 17.25 -2.27
N ASP A 164 7.42 16.24 -3.09
CA ASP A 164 8.05 16.45 -4.40
C ASP A 164 7.09 17.17 -5.36
N MET A 165 5.79 16.87 -5.29
CA MET A 165 4.75 17.57 -6.04
C MET A 165 4.67 19.05 -5.64
N ILE A 166 4.59 19.36 -4.34
CA ILE A 166 4.58 20.75 -3.84
C ILE A 166 5.78 21.52 -4.38
N ALA A 167 6.97 20.91 -4.33
CA ALA A 167 8.19 21.53 -4.83
C ALA A 167 8.17 21.74 -6.34
N SER A 168 7.70 20.73 -7.10
CA SER A 168 7.70 20.78 -8.58
C SER A 168 6.74 21.83 -9.16
N ILE A 169 5.64 22.13 -8.48
CA ILE A 169 4.66 23.13 -8.89
C ILE A 169 4.81 24.44 -8.10
N GLU A 170 5.87 24.57 -7.31
CA GLU A 170 6.17 25.78 -6.52
C GLU A 170 5.00 26.26 -5.65
N MET A 171 4.22 25.30 -5.10
CA MET A 171 3.07 25.64 -4.26
C MET A 171 3.52 26.22 -2.93
N PRO A 172 2.90 27.33 -2.45
CA PRO A 172 3.34 28.02 -1.23
C PRO A 172 2.91 27.28 0.06
N PHE A 173 3.24 25.99 0.14
CA PHE A 173 2.98 25.14 1.30
C PHE A 173 4.27 24.55 1.86
N GLU A 174 4.29 24.34 3.18
CA GLU A 174 5.31 23.57 3.86
C GLU A 174 4.80 22.13 4.07
N PRO A 175 5.47 21.12 3.49
CA PRO A 175 5.08 19.72 3.66
C PRO A 175 5.54 19.21 5.02
N ILE A 176 4.58 18.81 5.86
CA ILE A 176 4.83 18.28 7.21
C ILE A 176 4.51 16.77 7.22
N PRO A 177 5.47 15.90 7.49
CA PRO A 177 5.22 14.45 7.57
C PRO A 177 4.19 14.10 8.67
N GLY A 178 3.20 13.30 8.34
CA GLY A 178 2.08 12.96 9.23
C GLY A 178 2.39 11.93 10.34
N GLY A 179 3.61 11.39 10.36
CA GLY A 179 4.08 10.46 11.39
C GLY A 179 3.57 9.02 11.22
N SER A 180 2.26 8.80 11.32
CA SER A 180 1.59 7.50 11.12
C SER A 180 0.13 7.72 10.69
N GLU A 181 -0.57 6.66 10.21
CA GLU A 181 -2.01 6.74 9.96
C GLU A 181 -2.77 7.24 11.18
N GLY A 182 -2.48 6.67 12.35
CA GLY A 182 -3.15 7.07 13.60
C GLY A 182 -2.94 8.54 13.96
N ALA A 183 -1.75 9.08 13.74
CA ALA A 183 -1.45 10.50 13.97
C ALA A 183 -2.20 11.39 12.98
N MET A 184 -2.22 11.03 11.69
CA MET A 184 -2.96 11.76 10.65
C MET A 184 -4.47 11.77 10.93
N VAL A 185 -5.04 10.63 11.34
CA VAL A 185 -6.45 10.52 11.73
C VAL A 185 -6.76 11.37 12.97
N ALA A 186 -5.89 11.38 13.96
CA ALA A 186 -6.06 12.19 15.16
C ALA A 186 -6.04 13.68 14.85
N GLU A 187 -5.08 14.11 14.01
CA GLU A 187 -4.96 15.48 13.52
C GLU A 187 -6.23 15.93 12.78
N LEU A 188 -6.70 15.10 11.83
CA LEU A 188 -7.91 15.40 11.07
C LEU A 188 -9.14 15.52 11.99
N LYS A 189 -9.31 14.59 12.92
CA LYS A 189 -10.44 14.64 13.87
C LYS A 189 -10.37 15.84 14.82
N SER A 190 -9.17 16.20 15.26
CA SER A 190 -8.96 17.39 16.10
C SER A 190 -9.33 18.67 15.37
N ALA A 191 -8.83 18.82 14.14
CA ALA A 191 -9.12 19.97 13.30
C ALA A 191 -10.63 20.10 12.98
N LEU A 192 -11.28 18.98 12.65
CA LEU A 192 -12.73 18.95 12.41
C LEU A 192 -13.53 19.37 13.64
N ALA A 193 -13.16 18.89 14.83
CA ALA A 193 -13.86 19.20 16.07
C ALA A 193 -13.71 20.67 16.51
N ALA A 194 -12.57 21.29 16.17
CA ALA A 194 -12.27 22.68 16.52
C ALA A 194 -12.53 23.67 15.37
N GLU A 195 -13.01 23.19 14.21
CA GLU A 195 -13.13 23.97 12.95
C GLU A 195 -11.83 24.70 12.58
N GLU A 196 -10.69 24.04 12.86
CA GLU A 196 -9.36 24.55 12.52
C GLU A 196 -8.98 24.21 11.07
N PRO A 197 -8.15 25.06 10.43
CA PRO A 197 -7.67 24.79 9.07
C PRO A 197 -6.82 23.53 9.03
N VAL A 198 -7.16 22.62 8.11
CA VAL A 198 -6.35 21.46 7.81
C VAL A 198 -6.45 21.10 6.34
N ILE A 199 -5.31 20.75 5.73
CA ILE A 199 -5.21 20.11 4.42
C ILE A 199 -4.16 19.00 4.55
N MET A 200 -4.49 17.81 4.06
CA MET A 200 -3.58 16.68 4.18
C MET A 200 -3.70 15.70 3.02
N MET A 201 -2.61 14.99 2.73
CA MET A 201 -2.62 13.83 1.87
C MET A 201 -3.40 12.72 2.54
N PHE A 202 -4.33 12.10 1.79
CA PHE A 202 -5.11 10.97 2.28
C PHE A 202 -5.47 10.02 1.13
N TRP A 203 -6.10 8.89 1.46
CA TRP A 203 -6.39 7.85 0.48
C TRP A 203 -7.74 7.17 0.72
N GLN A 204 -8.27 6.56 -0.33
CA GLN A 204 -9.44 5.67 -0.31
C GLN A 204 -9.05 4.33 -0.97
N PRO A 205 -9.67 3.21 -0.51
CA PRO A 205 -10.64 3.10 0.57
C PRO A 205 -10.02 3.29 1.96
N HIS A 206 -10.72 4.00 2.83
CA HIS A 206 -10.32 4.18 4.22
C HIS A 206 -11.57 4.34 5.11
N TRP A 207 -11.56 3.74 6.29
CA TRP A 207 -12.70 3.71 7.21
C TRP A 207 -13.15 5.08 7.70
N ILE A 208 -12.30 6.10 7.64
CA ILE A 208 -12.64 7.45 8.09
C ILE A 208 -13.69 8.14 7.21
N PHE A 209 -13.92 7.63 6.01
CA PHE A 209 -14.94 8.12 5.07
C PHE A 209 -16.24 7.31 5.10
N ALA A 210 -16.37 6.34 6.03
CA ALA A 210 -17.54 5.48 6.15
C ALA A 210 -18.65 6.12 7.00
#